data_f4d86909dcd5a59ea38814e9a046a8c1
#
_entry.id   f4d86909dcd5a59ea38814e9a046a8c1
#
_cell.length_a   1.000
_cell.length_b   1.000
_cell.length_c   1.000
_cell.angle_alpha   90.00
_cell.angle_beta   90.00
_cell.angle_gamma   90.00
#
_symmetry.space_group_name_H-M   'P 1'
#
loop_
_entity.id
_entity.type
_entity.pdbx_description
1 polymer ?
#
loop_
_entity_poly.entity_id
_entity_poly.type
_entity_poly.pdbx_seq_one_letter_code
_entity_poly.pdbx_strand_id
1 'polypeptide(L)'
;MKPLILGLVGYFIPKGSVAPSDYTATVTISTGNYGEAKYNNAKQVPLLLKNGAFLKDIFPGMSEEDLAQLKDDLVIEIRTDSLFNLSYTGPDKQKTSDTLGKIKDAYMKGDKALFSKREEVIENNIKALEGETVSSDSKVDKQRFLYELETSKLDMKAAEEIEPLNVLDNQVVGMSPKKRAVLGVLIGLALSFFIIVVPEVFRER
;
A
#
# COMPACT_ATOMS: atom_id res chain seq x y z
N MET A 1 35.20 -35.42 13.33
CA MET A 1 35.09 -34.39 14.41
C MET A 1 34.85 -32.96 13.93
N LYS A 2 35.33 -32.52 12.74
CA LYS A 2 35.20 -31.13 12.22
C LYS A 2 33.78 -30.56 12.05
N PRO A 3 32.74 -31.30 11.58
CA PRO A 3 31.39 -30.71 11.40
C PRO A 3 30.67 -30.39 12.70
N LEU A 4 30.95 -31.11 13.78
CA LEU A 4 30.38 -30.87 15.10
C LEU A 4 30.92 -29.55 15.73
N ILE A 5 32.15 -29.20 15.46
CA ILE A 5 32.80 -27.97 15.95
C ILE A 5 32.15 -26.76 15.25
N LEU A 6 31.89 -26.84 13.94
CA LEU A 6 31.22 -25.78 13.19
C LEU A 6 29.76 -25.54 13.66
N GLY A 7 29.04 -26.61 14.04
CA GLY A 7 27.71 -26.52 14.65
C GLY A 7 27.78 -25.82 16.03
N LEU A 8 28.75 -26.12 16.85
CA LEU A 8 29.00 -25.47 18.14
C LEU A 8 29.32 -23.99 17.98
N VAL A 9 30.19 -23.63 17.04
CA VAL A 9 30.52 -22.23 16.74
C VAL A 9 29.29 -21.49 16.28
N GLY A 10 28.45 -22.05 15.39
CA GLY A 10 27.20 -21.45 14.92
C GLY A 10 26.18 -21.20 16.03
N TYR A 11 26.19 -22.03 17.09
CA TYR A 11 25.35 -21.87 18.27
C TYR A 11 25.77 -20.68 19.15
N PHE A 12 27.07 -20.47 19.32
CA PHE A 12 27.63 -19.44 20.17
C PHE A 12 27.88 -18.09 19.49
N ILE A 13 27.69 -17.99 18.15
CA ILE A 13 27.75 -16.67 17.50
C ILE A 13 26.67 -15.79 18.13
N PRO A 14 27.05 -14.68 18.82
CA PRO A 14 26.05 -13.77 19.39
C PRO A 14 25.09 -13.32 18.28
N LYS A 15 23.82 -13.14 18.63
CA LYS A 15 22.87 -12.47 17.74
C LYS A 15 23.53 -11.15 17.39
N GLY A 16 23.91 -10.97 16.13
CA GLY A 16 24.26 -9.65 15.63
C GLY A 16 23.16 -8.70 16.11
N SER A 17 23.50 -7.47 16.43
CA SER A 17 22.54 -6.43 16.84
C SER A 17 21.29 -6.62 15.99
N VAL A 18 20.17 -6.89 16.66
CA VAL A 18 18.86 -6.98 15.98
C VAL A 18 18.77 -5.68 15.20
N ALA A 19 18.75 -5.75 13.87
CA ALA A 19 18.49 -4.57 13.06
C ALA A 19 17.21 -3.94 13.63
N PRO A 20 17.13 -2.61 13.75
CA PRO A 20 15.92 -1.97 14.26
C PRO A 20 14.77 -2.56 13.50
N SER A 21 13.76 -3.03 14.24
CA SER A 21 12.56 -3.62 13.64
C SER A 21 11.86 -2.51 12.87
N ASP A 22 11.76 -2.65 11.55
CA ASP A 22 10.91 -1.77 10.75
C ASP A 22 9.47 -2.22 10.88
N TYR A 23 8.56 -1.26 10.91
CA TYR A 23 7.13 -1.48 10.96
C TYR A 23 6.53 -1.08 9.62
N THR A 24 5.69 -1.92 9.05
CA THR A 24 4.93 -1.58 7.83
C THR A 24 3.46 -1.42 8.18
N ALA A 25 2.96 -0.21 8.01
CA ALA A 25 1.53 0.07 8.02
C ALA A 25 0.95 -0.19 6.63
N THR A 26 -0.24 -0.80 6.56
CA THR A 26 -0.95 -1.08 5.31
C THR A 26 -2.44 -0.78 5.45
N VAL A 27 -3.06 -0.35 4.35
CA VAL A 27 -4.51 -0.16 4.23
C VAL A 27 -4.94 -0.48 2.80
N THR A 28 -6.12 -1.09 2.64
CA THR A 28 -6.71 -1.37 1.33
C THR A 28 -7.89 -0.44 1.10
N ILE A 29 -7.88 0.28 -0.02
CA ILE A 29 -8.89 1.28 -0.37
C ILE A 29 -9.49 0.96 -1.74
N SER A 30 -10.83 0.99 -1.81
CA SER A 30 -11.57 1.05 -3.07
C SER A 30 -11.74 2.50 -3.47
N THR A 31 -11.45 2.84 -4.72
CA THR A 31 -11.67 4.18 -5.27
C THR A 31 -13.15 4.49 -5.41
N GLY A 32 -13.48 5.77 -5.42
CA GLY A 32 -14.82 6.23 -5.79
C GLY A 32 -15.16 5.98 -7.25
N ASN A 33 -16.40 6.28 -7.61
CA ASN A 33 -16.93 6.20 -8.99
C ASN A 33 -17.89 7.37 -9.25
N TYR A 34 -17.37 8.57 -9.54
CA TYR A 34 -18.15 9.78 -9.78
C TYR A 34 -17.54 10.70 -10.84
N GLY A 35 -16.59 10.17 -11.64
CA GLY A 35 -16.03 10.85 -12.80
C GLY A 35 -14.80 11.71 -12.57
N GLU A 36 -14.14 11.64 -11.39
CA GLU A 36 -12.87 12.33 -11.11
C GLU A 36 -11.70 11.36 -11.19
N ALA A 37 -10.99 11.34 -12.32
CA ALA A 37 -9.97 10.33 -12.62
C ALA A 37 -8.90 10.15 -11.54
N LYS A 38 -8.45 11.25 -10.88
CA LYS A 38 -7.41 11.19 -9.85
C LYS A 38 -7.82 10.42 -8.60
N TYR A 39 -9.14 10.36 -8.34
CA TYR A 39 -9.72 9.66 -7.19
C TYR A 39 -10.44 8.37 -7.59
N ASN A 40 -10.90 8.26 -8.84
CA ASN A 40 -11.74 7.16 -9.30
C ASN A 40 -11.01 6.11 -10.13
N ASN A 41 -9.71 6.30 -10.38
CA ASN A 41 -8.90 5.33 -11.09
C ASN A 41 -7.64 5.02 -10.26
N ALA A 42 -7.53 3.78 -9.77
CA ALA A 42 -6.41 3.35 -8.94
C ALA A 42 -5.04 3.60 -9.61
N LYS A 43 -4.96 3.57 -10.95
CA LYS A 43 -3.72 3.87 -11.70
C LYS A 43 -3.30 5.35 -11.62
N GLN A 44 -4.22 6.26 -11.31
CA GLN A 44 -3.95 7.69 -11.15
C GLN A 44 -3.64 8.08 -9.69
N VAL A 45 -4.04 7.26 -8.73
CA VAL A 45 -3.84 7.51 -7.30
C VAL A 45 -2.36 7.73 -6.93
N PRO A 46 -1.38 6.98 -7.49
CA PRO A 46 0.03 7.25 -7.21
C PRO A 46 0.49 8.65 -7.59
N LEU A 47 -0.04 9.21 -8.68
CA LEU A 47 0.28 10.58 -9.12
C LEU A 47 -0.26 11.64 -8.13
N LEU A 48 -1.38 11.36 -7.48
CA LEU A 48 -1.94 12.21 -6.44
C LEU A 48 -1.18 12.06 -5.12
N LEU A 49 -1.07 10.84 -4.59
CA LEU A 49 -0.51 10.59 -3.26
C LEU A 49 0.99 10.87 -3.17
N LYS A 50 1.74 10.72 -4.26
CA LYS A 50 3.17 11.09 -4.36
C LYS A 50 3.40 12.53 -4.82
N ASN A 51 2.34 13.32 -5.02
CA ASN A 51 2.47 14.72 -5.38
C ASN A 51 3.06 15.54 -4.22
N GLY A 52 4.08 16.34 -4.50
CA GLY A 52 4.77 17.14 -3.48
C GLY A 52 3.86 18.17 -2.79
N ALA A 53 2.96 18.83 -3.52
CA ALA A 53 2.01 19.77 -2.95
C ALA A 53 1.01 19.06 -2.02
N PHE A 54 0.48 17.92 -2.45
CA PHE A 54 -0.43 17.11 -1.63
C PHE A 54 0.21 16.67 -0.30
N LEU A 55 1.45 16.17 -0.34
CA LEU A 55 2.17 15.76 0.87
C LEU A 55 2.55 16.95 1.76
N LYS A 56 2.89 18.09 1.16
CA LYS A 56 3.17 19.32 1.90
C LYS A 56 1.95 19.85 2.67
N ASP A 57 0.77 19.72 2.10
CA ASP A 57 -0.48 20.10 2.77
C ASP A 57 -0.77 19.19 3.99
N ILE A 58 -0.38 17.92 3.93
CA ILE A 58 -0.54 16.97 5.04
C ILE A 58 0.54 17.19 6.11
N PHE A 59 1.78 17.50 5.68
CA PHE A 59 2.96 17.61 6.52
C PHE A 59 3.65 18.98 6.36
N PRO A 60 3.01 20.10 6.76
CA PRO A 60 3.50 21.45 6.46
C PRO A 60 4.84 21.80 7.12
N GLY A 61 5.25 21.06 8.15
CA GLY A 61 6.53 21.24 8.84
C GLY A 61 7.67 20.32 8.40
N MET A 62 7.42 19.47 7.39
CA MET A 62 8.40 18.49 6.92
C MET A 62 9.38 19.14 5.93
N SER A 63 10.69 18.81 6.04
CA SER A 63 11.69 19.28 5.08
C SER A 63 11.49 18.67 3.69
N GLU A 64 12.07 19.27 2.65
CA GLU A 64 12.00 18.71 1.28
C GLU A 64 12.68 17.34 1.19
N GLU A 65 13.75 17.12 1.97
CA GLU A 65 14.47 15.87 2.04
C GLU A 65 13.63 14.77 2.68
N ASP A 66 12.99 15.08 3.83
CA ASP A 66 12.08 14.14 4.51
C ASP A 66 10.85 13.81 3.65
N LEU A 67 10.33 14.80 2.89
CA LEU A 67 9.24 14.58 1.94
C LEU A 67 9.66 13.68 0.78
N ALA A 68 10.90 13.80 0.30
CA ALA A 68 11.44 12.92 -0.73
C ALA A 68 11.56 11.48 -0.20
N GLN A 69 12.10 11.32 1.01
CA GLN A 69 12.18 10.02 1.66
C GLN A 69 10.79 9.40 1.88
N LEU A 70 9.82 10.21 2.36
CA LEU A 70 8.44 9.77 2.53
C LEU A 70 7.83 9.24 1.21
N LYS A 71 8.10 9.90 0.07
CA LYS A 71 7.62 9.45 -1.24
C LYS A 71 8.23 8.11 -1.65
N ASP A 72 9.50 7.88 -1.33
CA ASP A 72 10.21 6.64 -1.65
C ASP A 72 9.70 5.48 -0.78
N ASP A 73 9.47 5.74 0.52
CA ASP A 73 8.97 4.75 1.48
C ASP A 73 7.47 4.47 1.34
N LEU A 74 6.72 5.35 0.65
CA LEU A 74 5.30 5.17 0.37
C LEU A 74 5.11 4.26 -0.84
N VAL A 75 4.58 3.07 -0.62
CA VAL A 75 4.30 2.09 -1.66
C VAL A 75 2.80 2.05 -1.95
N ILE A 76 2.44 2.15 -3.24
CA ILE A 76 1.05 2.07 -3.71
C ILE A 76 0.98 0.92 -4.71
N GLU A 77 0.33 -0.16 -4.29
CA GLU A 77 0.15 -1.36 -5.10
C GLU A 77 -1.26 -1.41 -5.68
N ILE A 78 -1.36 -1.35 -7.00
CA ILE A 78 -2.64 -1.41 -7.71
C ILE A 78 -3.07 -2.87 -7.81
N ARG A 79 -4.23 -3.19 -7.23
CA ARG A 79 -4.82 -4.53 -7.28
C ARG A 79 -5.76 -4.69 -8.47
N THR A 80 -6.61 -3.68 -8.68
CA THR A 80 -7.54 -3.58 -9.82
C THR A 80 -7.65 -2.13 -10.27
N ASP A 81 -8.46 -1.82 -11.27
CA ASP A 81 -8.71 -0.44 -11.70
C ASP A 81 -9.38 0.42 -10.62
N SER A 82 -10.03 -0.21 -9.64
CA SER A 82 -10.74 0.45 -8.54
C SER A 82 -10.24 0.07 -7.14
N LEU A 83 -9.17 -0.72 -7.00
CA LEU A 83 -8.67 -1.19 -5.71
C LEU A 83 -7.16 -1.04 -5.64
N PHE A 84 -6.66 -0.46 -4.56
CA PHE A 84 -5.23 -0.34 -4.30
C PHE A 84 -4.89 -0.52 -2.83
N ASN A 85 -3.67 -1.01 -2.58
CA ASN A 85 -3.08 -1.05 -1.26
C ASN A 85 -2.14 0.14 -1.10
N LEU A 86 -2.21 0.80 0.02
CA LEU A 86 -1.30 1.85 0.43
C LEU A 86 -0.48 1.33 1.61
N SER A 87 0.85 1.42 1.52
CA SER A 87 1.77 0.94 2.55
C SER A 87 2.85 1.98 2.81
N TYR A 88 3.27 2.08 4.06
CA TYR A 88 4.39 2.91 4.50
C TYR A 88 5.23 2.16 5.52
N THR A 89 6.56 2.20 5.37
CA THR A 89 7.50 1.52 6.27
C THR A 89 8.33 2.54 7.03
N GLY A 90 8.49 2.35 8.33
CA GLY A 90 9.29 3.21 9.20
C GLY A 90 9.75 2.51 10.46
N PRO A 91 10.71 3.11 11.19
CA PRO A 91 11.37 2.49 12.35
C PRO A 91 10.55 2.51 13.63
N ASP A 92 9.48 3.29 13.70
CA ASP A 92 8.63 3.46 14.89
C ASP A 92 7.19 3.12 14.56
N LYS A 93 6.62 2.18 15.30
CA LYS A 93 5.27 1.64 15.05
C LYS A 93 4.20 2.73 15.03
N GLN A 94 4.21 3.61 16.03
CA GLN A 94 3.19 4.64 16.17
C GLN A 94 3.32 5.70 15.07
N LYS A 95 4.54 6.20 14.83
CA LYS A 95 4.80 7.16 13.76
C LYS A 95 4.47 6.60 12.39
N THR A 96 4.78 5.34 12.13
CA THR A 96 4.47 4.65 10.87
C THR A 96 2.96 4.59 10.65
N SER A 97 2.21 4.20 11.69
CA SER A 97 0.74 4.20 11.67
C SER A 97 0.16 5.59 11.45
N ASP A 98 0.63 6.58 12.21
CA ASP A 98 0.12 7.95 12.15
C ASP A 98 0.41 8.61 10.79
N THR A 99 1.59 8.33 10.22
CA THR A 99 1.97 8.86 8.90
C THR A 99 1.05 8.30 7.81
N LEU A 100 0.87 6.99 7.76
CA LEU A 100 -0.03 6.37 6.78
C LEU A 100 -1.47 6.81 7.01
N GLY A 101 -1.91 6.89 8.27
CA GLY A 101 -3.25 7.35 8.66
C GLY A 101 -3.55 8.75 8.13
N LYS A 102 -2.63 9.71 8.30
CA LYS A 102 -2.79 11.08 7.78
C LYS A 102 -2.91 11.12 6.26
N ILE A 103 -2.11 10.34 5.55
CA ILE A 103 -2.16 10.28 4.08
C ILE A 103 -3.50 9.67 3.62
N LYS A 104 -3.92 8.57 4.23
CA LYS A 104 -5.21 7.93 3.99
C LYS A 104 -6.35 8.91 4.24
N ASP A 105 -6.37 9.56 5.41
CA ASP A 105 -7.45 10.47 5.80
C ASP A 105 -7.53 11.70 4.88
N ALA A 106 -6.39 12.23 4.44
CA ALA A 106 -6.34 13.32 3.46
C ALA A 106 -6.92 12.89 2.10
N TYR A 107 -6.58 11.68 1.63
CA TYR A 107 -7.15 11.11 0.41
C TYR A 107 -8.66 10.94 0.53
N MET A 108 -9.13 10.27 1.60
CA MET A 108 -10.57 10.03 1.85
C MET A 108 -11.36 11.33 1.99
N LYS A 109 -10.79 12.35 2.66
CA LYS A 109 -11.40 13.67 2.79
C LYS A 109 -11.52 14.38 1.44
N GLY A 110 -10.47 14.33 0.62
CA GLY A 110 -10.47 14.91 -0.72
C GLY A 110 -11.48 14.23 -1.64
N ASP A 111 -11.53 12.90 -1.63
CA ASP A 111 -12.50 12.10 -2.36
C ASP A 111 -13.94 12.47 -1.97
N LYS A 112 -14.25 12.45 -0.67
CA LYS A 112 -15.57 12.77 -0.15
C LYS A 112 -16.03 14.18 -0.52
N ALA A 113 -15.13 15.16 -0.48
CA ALA A 113 -15.47 16.54 -0.86
C ALA A 113 -15.85 16.66 -2.33
N LEU A 114 -15.13 15.97 -3.22
CA LEU A 114 -15.42 15.95 -4.66
C LEU A 114 -16.69 15.15 -4.98
N PHE A 115 -16.88 14.02 -4.31
CA PHE A 115 -18.09 13.23 -4.38
C PHE A 115 -19.32 14.07 -4.03
N SER A 116 -19.32 14.72 -2.86
CA SER A 116 -20.44 15.56 -2.41
C SER A 116 -20.72 16.73 -3.36
N LYS A 117 -19.66 17.35 -3.90
CA LYS A 117 -19.83 18.39 -4.92
C LYS A 117 -20.47 17.87 -6.20
N ARG A 118 -20.10 16.67 -6.64
CA ARG A 118 -20.68 16.03 -7.82
C ARG A 118 -22.15 15.68 -7.60
N GLU A 119 -22.46 15.14 -6.41
CA GLU A 119 -23.83 14.83 -6.00
C GLU A 119 -24.70 16.11 -6.01
N GLU A 120 -24.23 17.20 -5.41
CA GLU A 120 -24.93 18.49 -5.40
C GLU A 120 -25.22 19.01 -6.82
N VAL A 121 -24.25 18.91 -7.74
CA VAL A 121 -24.44 19.32 -9.14
C VAL A 121 -25.55 18.51 -9.81
N ILE A 122 -25.56 17.19 -9.61
CA ILE A 122 -26.59 16.32 -10.18
C ILE A 122 -27.97 16.64 -9.58
N GLU A 123 -28.07 16.81 -8.26
CA GLU A 123 -29.32 17.19 -7.59
C GLU A 123 -29.87 18.53 -8.08
N ASN A 124 -29.00 19.52 -8.25
CA ASN A 124 -29.41 20.82 -8.75
C ASN A 124 -29.93 20.73 -10.20
N ASN A 125 -29.27 19.90 -11.04
CA ASN A 125 -29.74 19.67 -12.41
C ASN A 125 -31.11 18.94 -12.46
N ILE A 126 -31.30 17.93 -11.59
CA ILE A 126 -32.59 17.25 -11.46
C ILE A 126 -33.68 18.26 -11.07
N LYS A 127 -33.49 19.05 -10.01
CA LYS A 127 -34.45 20.05 -9.55
C LYS A 127 -34.76 21.11 -10.62
N ALA A 128 -33.74 21.55 -11.35
CA ALA A 128 -33.93 22.51 -12.44
C ALA A 128 -34.79 21.92 -13.56
N LEU A 129 -34.48 20.69 -13.97
CA LEU A 129 -35.27 20.00 -15.01
C LEU A 129 -36.68 19.70 -14.54
N GLU A 130 -36.92 19.30 -13.31
CA GLU A 130 -38.28 19.06 -12.76
C GLU A 130 -39.11 20.31 -12.81
N GLY A 131 -38.55 21.48 -12.46
CA GLY A 131 -39.23 22.77 -12.46
C GLY A 131 -39.48 23.37 -13.85
N GLU A 132 -38.83 22.86 -14.90
CA GLU A 132 -38.93 23.40 -16.25
C GLU A 132 -40.25 22.95 -16.94
N THR A 133 -40.98 23.91 -17.50
CA THR A 133 -42.16 23.63 -18.31
C THR A 133 -41.75 23.45 -19.78
N VAL A 134 -41.95 22.25 -20.31
CA VAL A 134 -41.57 21.90 -21.69
C VAL A 134 -42.79 21.63 -22.59
N SER A 135 -42.58 21.79 -23.89
CA SER A 135 -43.60 21.44 -24.88
C SER A 135 -43.89 19.93 -24.91
N SER A 136 -44.99 19.51 -25.51
CA SER A 136 -45.36 18.10 -25.62
C SER A 136 -44.26 17.26 -26.29
N ASP A 137 -43.58 17.81 -27.29
CA ASP A 137 -42.57 17.11 -28.07
C ASP A 137 -41.27 16.92 -27.28
N SER A 138 -40.98 17.82 -26.31
CA SER A 138 -39.78 17.78 -25.48
C SER A 138 -39.98 17.00 -24.17
N LYS A 139 -41.19 16.52 -23.86
CA LYS A 139 -41.46 15.76 -22.62
C LYS A 139 -40.66 14.47 -22.51
N VAL A 140 -40.52 13.75 -23.63
CA VAL A 140 -39.77 12.48 -23.67
C VAL A 140 -38.31 12.72 -23.42
N ASP A 141 -37.72 13.76 -24.02
CA ASP A 141 -36.31 14.10 -23.79
C ASP A 141 -36.07 14.53 -22.34
N LYS A 142 -36.94 15.35 -21.75
CA LYS A 142 -36.89 15.72 -20.34
C LYS A 142 -36.88 14.47 -19.42
N GLN A 143 -37.81 13.53 -19.65
CA GLN A 143 -37.88 12.30 -18.87
C GLN A 143 -36.64 11.44 -19.03
N ARG A 144 -36.05 11.35 -20.22
CA ARG A 144 -34.84 10.63 -20.49
C ARG A 144 -33.63 11.24 -19.71
N PHE A 145 -33.49 12.58 -19.77
CA PHE A 145 -32.40 13.26 -19.01
C PHE A 145 -32.56 13.11 -17.50
N LEU A 146 -33.80 13.21 -16.98
CA LEU A 146 -34.05 12.96 -15.57
C LEU A 146 -33.63 11.54 -15.17
N TYR A 147 -34.06 10.54 -15.94
CA TYR A 147 -33.69 9.14 -15.71
C TYR A 147 -32.15 8.92 -15.75
N GLU A 148 -31.48 9.53 -16.73
CA GLU A 148 -30.02 9.45 -16.87
C GLU A 148 -29.29 10.06 -15.64
N LEU A 149 -29.74 11.22 -15.13
CA LEU A 149 -29.20 11.88 -13.95
C LEU A 149 -29.46 11.08 -12.68
N GLU A 150 -30.68 10.57 -12.49
CA GLU A 150 -31.04 9.74 -11.34
C GLU A 150 -30.23 8.44 -11.33
N THR A 151 -30.09 7.76 -12.47
CA THR A 151 -29.29 6.55 -12.61
C THR A 151 -27.81 6.86 -12.33
N SER A 152 -27.28 7.95 -12.89
CA SER A 152 -25.91 8.39 -12.61
C SER A 152 -25.68 8.63 -11.13
N LYS A 153 -26.65 9.23 -10.42
CA LYS A 153 -26.57 9.46 -8.98
C LYS A 153 -26.54 8.14 -8.19
N LEU A 154 -27.38 7.17 -8.58
CA LEU A 154 -27.44 5.84 -7.93
C LEU A 154 -26.15 5.04 -8.12
N ASP A 155 -25.49 5.19 -9.26
CA ASP A 155 -24.27 4.48 -9.60
C ASP A 155 -23.02 5.08 -8.94
N MET A 156 -23.11 6.34 -8.47
CA MET A 156 -21.98 7.02 -7.84
C MET A 156 -21.67 6.42 -6.46
N LYS A 157 -20.36 6.29 -6.19
CA LYS A 157 -19.82 5.87 -4.89
C LYS A 157 -18.61 6.73 -4.53
N ALA A 158 -18.49 7.08 -3.26
CA ALA A 158 -17.25 7.62 -2.72
C ALA A 158 -16.22 6.49 -2.51
N ALA A 159 -14.96 6.86 -2.29
CA ALA A 159 -13.93 5.90 -1.90
C ALA A 159 -14.26 5.27 -0.54
N GLU A 160 -13.88 4.01 -0.36
CA GLU A 160 -14.16 3.23 0.84
C GLU A 160 -12.93 2.47 1.31
N GLU A 161 -12.71 2.43 2.61
CA GLU A 161 -11.69 1.59 3.25
C GLU A 161 -12.21 0.15 3.32
N ILE A 162 -11.57 -0.75 2.54
CA ILE A 162 -11.99 -2.16 2.45
C ILE A 162 -11.32 -2.99 3.56
N GLU A 163 -10.02 -2.76 3.78
CA GLU A 163 -9.28 -3.36 4.88
C GLU A 163 -8.73 -2.23 5.75
N PRO A 164 -9.00 -2.25 7.07
CA PRO A 164 -8.57 -1.19 7.97
C PRO A 164 -7.05 -1.13 8.07
N LEU A 165 -6.55 0.06 8.43
CA LEU A 165 -5.13 0.29 8.65
C LEU A 165 -4.59 -0.71 9.68
N ASN A 166 -3.63 -1.51 9.28
CA ASN A 166 -2.94 -2.49 10.11
C ASN A 166 -1.44 -2.25 10.08
N VAL A 167 -0.76 -2.51 11.21
CA VAL A 167 0.69 -2.34 11.31
C VAL A 167 1.35 -3.67 11.62
N LEU A 168 2.16 -4.13 10.70
CA LEU A 168 2.96 -5.35 10.82
C LEU A 168 4.36 -5.02 11.35
N ASP A 169 4.85 -5.84 12.25
CA ASP A 169 6.24 -5.81 12.71
C ASP A 169 7.09 -6.66 11.75
N ASN A 170 7.97 -6.00 11.01
CA ASN A 170 8.88 -6.65 10.06
C ASN A 170 10.12 -7.19 10.76
N GLN A 171 10.01 -7.70 11.98
CA GLN A 171 11.15 -8.33 12.62
C GLN A 171 11.75 -9.35 11.66
N VAL A 172 12.98 -9.09 11.22
CA VAL A 172 13.82 -10.12 10.63
C VAL A 172 14.06 -11.13 11.74
N VAL A 173 13.21 -12.15 11.81
CA VAL A 173 13.39 -13.26 12.74
C VAL A 173 14.70 -13.95 12.33
N GLY A 174 15.81 -13.47 12.89
CA GLY A 174 17.11 -14.07 12.69
C GLY A 174 17.00 -15.56 13.03
N MET A 175 17.63 -16.41 12.23
CA MET A 175 17.60 -17.87 12.46
C MET A 175 17.88 -18.15 13.94
N SER A 176 17.00 -18.94 14.56
CA SER A 176 17.19 -19.34 15.96
C SER A 176 18.56 -20.02 16.14
N PRO A 177 19.17 -19.97 17.34
CA PRO A 177 20.46 -20.63 17.60
C PRO A 177 20.47 -22.09 17.16
N LYS A 178 19.35 -22.79 17.35
CA LYS A 178 19.18 -24.18 16.91
C LYS A 178 19.23 -24.33 15.38
N LYS A 179 18.55 -23.46 14.63
CA LYS A 179 18.57 -23.47 13.17
C LYS A 179 19.96 -23.14 12.61
N ARG A 180 20.68 -22.18 13.26
CA ARG A 180 22.07 -21.85 12.90
C ARG A 180 23.02 -23.00 13.16
N ALA A 181 22.86 -23.72 14.27
CA ALA A 181 23.64 -24.90 14.58
C ALA A 181 23.41 -26.02 13.52
N VAL A 182 22.16 -26.28 13.16
CA VAL A 182 21.82 -27.26 12.12
C VAL A 182 22.42 -26.85 10.77
N LEU A 183 22.30 -25.58 10.38
CA LEU A 183 22.91 -25.07 9.16
C LEU A 183 24.44 -25.20 9.17
N GLY A 184 25.08 -24.88 10.29
CA GLY A 184 26.53 -25.05 10.47
C GLY A 184 26.98 -26.52 10.32
N VAL A 185 26.21 -27.46 10.86
CA VAL A 185 26.46 -28.91 10.68
C VAL A 185 26.29 -29.31 9.21
N LEU A 186 25.24 -28.86 8.53
CA LEU A 186 25.01 -29.17 7.12
C LEU A 186 26.12 -28.63 6.20
N ILE A 187 26.54 -27.36 6.43
CA ILE A 187 27.66 -26.78 5.69
C ILE A 187 28.96 -27.55 5.99
N GLY A 188 29.20 -27.89 7.26
CA GLY A 188 30.37 -28.66 7.66
C GLY A 188 30.43 -30.05 7.01
N LEU A 189 29.29 -30.74 6.89
CA LEU A 189 29.18 -32.02 6.19
C LEU A 189 29.44 -31.87 4.68
N ALA A 190 28.84 -30.85 4.04
CA ALA A 190 29.07 -30.59 2.62
C ALA A 190 30.56 -30.29 2.33
N LEU A 191 31.20 -29.44 3.11
CA LEU A 191 32.63 -29.12 2.98
C LEU A 191 33.50 -30.37 3.23
N SER A 192 33.15 -31.20 4.21
CA SER A 192 33.89 -32.45 4.49
C SER A 192 33.78 -33.42 3.32
N PHE A 193 32.58 -33.51 2.69
CA PHE A 193 32.39 -34.31 1.52
C PHE A 193 33.27 -33.82 0.35
N PHE A 194 33.31 -32.54 0.07
CA PHE A 194 34.17 -31.98 -0.97
C PHE A 194 35.65 -32.25 -0.73
N ILE A 195 36.11 -32.08 0.51
CA ILE A 195 37.55 -32.30 0.88
C ILE A 195 37.96 -33.77 0.73
N ILE A 196 37.03 -34.72 0.92
CA ILE A 196 37.31 -36.16 0.82
C ILE A 196 37.17 -36.66 -0.62
N VAL A 197 36.09 -36.28 -1.29
CA VAL A 197 35.72 -36.86 -2.62
C VAL A 197 36.51 -36.19 -3.73
N VAL A 198 36.71 -34.88 -3.72
CA VAL A 198 37.40 -34.16 -4.81
C VAL A 198 38.84 -34.65 -5.02
N PRO A 199 39.68 -34.77 -3.99
CA PRO A 199 41.05 -35.32 -4.17
C PRO A 199 41.05 -36.78 -4.68
N GLU A 200 40.08 -37.61 -4.24
CA GLU A 200 40.03 -39.00 -4.64
C GLU A 200 39.64 -39.12 -6.13
N VAL A 201 38.69 -38.35 -6.61
CA VAL A 201 38.30 -38.29 -8.03
C VAL A 201 39.42 -37.84 -8.96
N PHE A 202 40.31 -36.93 -8.48
CA PHE A 202 41.44 -36.42 -9.26
C PHE A 202 42.71 -37.25 -9.09
N ARG A 203 42.74 -38.18 -8.14
CA ARG A 203 43.88 -39.06 -7.91
C ARG A 203 43.95 -40.24 -8.89
N GLU A 204 42.81 -40.63 -9.48
CA GLU A 204 42.71 -41.76 -10.41
C GLU A 204 42.98 -41.39 -11.89
N ARG A 205 43.68 -40.24 -12.13
CA ARG A 205 44.10 -39.87 -13.50
C ARG A 205 45.63 -39.71 -13.58
#